data_3715c16422d79ffba70ac1cda60cc6ab
#
_entry.id   3715c16422d79ffba70ac1cda60cc6ab
#
_cell.length_a   1.000
_cell.length_b   1.000
_cell.length_c   1.000
_cell.angle_alpha   90.00
_cell.angle_beta   90.00
_cell.angle_gamma   90.00
#
_symmetry.space_group_name_H-M   'P 1'
#
loop_
_entity.id
_entity.type
_entity.pdbx_description
1 polymer ?
#
loop_
_entity_poly.entity_id
_entity_poly.type
_entity_poly.pdbx_seq_one_letter_code
_entity_poly.pdbx_strand_id
1 'polypeptide(L)'
;MNSEIAKSRIGEVIRIDTVTSTQADFLATHVPVQNIHIRKKWDSKTDKIMSEEKVFNKYVLNTENEHQFIIVIGSSGAGKSHLIRWFAARLEQAAPENEVVLFVRRSDNSLKGTIKQLLELPEVANIPNKAVYDRLVRATSTIDNKKLKDMIYQNFIVEIKNDENDEIISNNEKKRLVELLQYEQFQLNLMKEEGAIDRIYQKVAENETGDSRDVMALFETSDFEVDVNFCDDMFTNGAAKNAMKMANAILADDEMPERLADYMNTLVNKVIQTCAGLEPGDFEQVFVEIRKEIKRQGKNLTLLIEDVTAFTGVNVALLNVLTTEHTGMYESQELCRISSIVGTTEKYFNVNFMDNHKD
;
A
#
# COMPACT_ATOMS: atom_id res chain seq x y z
N MET A 1 -16.90 -29.93 -23.65
CA MET A 1 -16.25 -30.16 -22.34
C MET A 1 -16.96 -31.34 -21.68
N ASN A 2 -16.27 -32.41 -21.36
CA ASN A 2 -16.89 -33.64 -20.91
C ASN A 2 -17.46 -33.44 -19.50
N SER A 3 -18.75 -33.71 -19.28
CA SER A 3 -19.49 -33.46 -18.02
C SER A 3 -18.88 -34.19 -16.81
N GLU A 4 -18.18 -35.33 -17.05
CA GLU A 4 -17.49 -36.08 -16.00
C GLU A 4 -16.22 -35.38 -15.51
N ILE A 5 -15.46 -34.74 -16.40
CA ILE A 5 -14.28 -33.96 -16.06
C ILE A 5 -14.68 -32.71 -15.26
N ALA A 6 -15.82 -32.09 -15.62
CA ALA A 6 -16.33 -30.94 -14.87
C ALA A 6 -16.80 -31.35 -13.46
N LYS A 7 -17.45 -32.52 -13.31
CA LYS A 7 -17.90 -33.03 -12.01
C LYS A 7 -16.75 -33.45 -11.09
N SER A 8 -15.68 -34.04 -11.61
CA SER A 8 -14.50 -34.40 -10.81
C SER A 8 -13.75 -33.17 -10.32
N ARG A 9 -13.72 -32.09 -11.12
CA ARG A 9 -13.08 -30.81 -10.75
C ARG A 9 -13.90 -29.98 -9.78
N ILE A 10 -15.23 -30.08 -9.75
CA ILE A 10 -16.08 -29.36 -8.79
C ILE A 10 -15.75 -29.77 -7.36
N GLY A 11 -15.46 -31.03 -7.08
CA GLY A 11 -15.06 -31.50 -5.75
C GLY A 11 -13.68 -30.96 -5.29
N GLU A 12 -12.81 -30.60 -6.22
CA GLU A 12 -11.51 -29.97 -5.92
C GLU A 12 -11.62 -28.45 -5.74
N VAL A 13 -12.62 -27.82 -6.38
CA VAL A 13 -12.87 -26.39 -6.33
C VAL A 13 -13.67 -26.00 -5.08
N ILE A 14 -14.57 -26.87 -4.62
CA ILE A 14 -15.42 -26.66 -3.44
C ILE A 14 -14.83 -27.50 -2.29
N ARG A 15 -13.69 -27.10 -1.77
CA ARG A 15 -13.21 -27.62 -0.48
C ARG A 15 -13.87 -26.81 0.65
N ILE A 16 -14.59 -27.52 1.50
CA ILE A 16 -15.19 -26.97 2.73
C ILE A 16 -14.09 -26.65 3.75
N ASP A 17 -12.95 -27.31 3.69
CA ASP A 17 -11.78 -27.02 4.50
C ASP A 17 -10.94 -25.95 3.79
N THR A 18 -11.05 -24.74 4.23
CA THR A 18 -10.27 -23.58 3.77
C THR A 18 -8.81 -23.68 4.13
N VAL A 19 -8.15 -24.70 3.63
CA VAL A 19 -6.70 -24.69 3.54
C VAL A 19 -6.32 -23.88 2.31
N THR A 20 -5.34 -23.01 2.43
CA THR A 20 -4.76 -22.23 1.35
C THR A 20 -4.66 -23.06 0.08
N SER A 21 -5.35 -22.64 -1.00
CA SER A 21 -5.30 -23.35 -2.28
C SER A 21 -3.85 -23.48 -2.72
N THR A 22 -3.44 -24.71 -3.01
CA THR A 22 -2.08 -24.93 -3.53
C THR A 22 -1.94 -24.25 -4.89
N GLN A 23 -0.71 -24.05 -5.35
CA GLN A 23 -0.44 -23.50 -6.67
C GLN A 23 -0.96 -24.42 -7.79
N ALA A 24 -0.94 -25.73 -7.55
CA ALA A 24 -1.52 -26.71 -8.46
C ALA A 24 -3.04 -26.57 -8.58
N ASP A 25 -3.75 -26.37 -7.45
CA ASP A 25 -5.20 -26.13 -7.44
C ASP A 25 -5.53 -24.85 -8.20
N PHE A 26 -4.74 -23.80 -8.00
CA PHE A 26 -4.88 -22.52 -8.70
C PHE A 26 -4.74 -22.69 -10.21
N LEU A 27 -3.68 -23.35 -10.68
CA LEU A 27 -3.43 -23.57 -12.11
C LEU A 27 -4.49 -24.48 -12.73
N ALA A 28 -4.99 -25.49 -11.99
CA ALA A 28 -6.05 -26.36 -12.46
C ALA A 28 -7.39 -25.67 -12.66
N THR A 29 -7.66 -24.60 -11.91
CA THR A 29 -8.91 -23.82 -11.99
C THR A 29 -8.78 -22.52 -12.78
N HIS A 30 -7.59 -22.20 -13.25
CA HIS A 30 -7.32 -20.96 -14.00
C HIS A 30 -8.10 -20.92 -15.32
N VAL A 31 -8.76 -19.79 -15.54
CA VAL A 31 -9.42 -19.46 -16.82
C VAL A 31 -8.57 -18.42 -17.54
N PRO A 32 -7.99 -18.77 -18.70
CA PRO A 32 -7.11 -17.85 -19.43
C PRO A 32 -7.75 -16.55 -19.84
N VAL A 33 -7.10 -15.44 -19.56
CA VAL A 33 -7.52 -14.10 -19.98
C VAL A 33 -7.08 -13.85 -21.42
N GLN A 34 -8.05 -13.60 -22.32
CA GLN A 34 -7.78 -13.46 -23.76
C GLN A 34 -7.61 -12.01 -24.21
N ASN A 35 -8.18 -11.05 -23.47
CA ASN A 35 -8.29 -9.67 -23.91
C ASN A 35 -7.67 -8.72 -22.87
N ILE A 36 -6.34 -8.69 -22.82
CA ILE A 36 -5.60 -7.73 -22.02
C ILE A 36 -5.26 -6.52 -22.89
N HIS A 37 -5.71 -5.35 -22.47
CA HIS A 37 -5.46 -4.09 -23.16
C HIS A 37 -4.11 -3.54 -22.76
N ILE A 38 -3.19 -3.46 -23.71
CA ILE A 38 -1.83 -2.94 -23.48
C ILE A 38 -1.80 -1.46 -23.87
N ARG A 39 -1.25 -0.64 -22.97
CA ARG A 39 -0.92 0.78 -23.22
C ARG A 39 0.55 1.00 -22.92
N LYS A 40 1.23 1.78 -23.74
CA LYS A 40 2.64 2.15 -23.53
C LYS A 40 2.80 3.41 -22.68
N LYS A 41 1.80 4.29 -22.77
CA LYS A 41 1.72 5.55 -22.02
C LYS A 41 0.34 5.65 -21.39
N TRP A 42 0.24 6.40 -20.31
CA TRP A 42 -0.99 6.58 -19.52
C TRP A 42 -2.17 7.11 -20.32
N ASP A 43 -1.90 8.13 -21.13
CA ASP A 43 -2.85 8.89 -21.93
C ASP A 43 -3.07 8.30 -23.33
N SER A 44 -2.32 7.25 -23.67
CA SER A 44 -2.45 6.60 -24.97
C SER A 44 -3.72 5.75 -25.05
N LYS A 45 -4.32 5.72 -26.25
CA LYS A 45 -5.35 4.74 -26.57
C LYS A 45 -4.74 3.34 -26.48
N THR A 46 -5.58 2.33 -26.25
CA THR A 46 -5.14 0.92 -26.29
C THR A 46 -4.36 0.63 -27.55
N ASP A 47 -3.06 0.32 -27.41
CA ASP A 47 -2.21 0.05 -28.57
C ASP A 47 -2.46 -1.35 -29.13
N LYS A 48 -2.66 -2.33 -28.24
CA LYS A 48 -2.83 -3.74 -28.59
C LYS A 48 -3.70 -4.48 -27.58
N ILE A 49 -4.37 -5.52 -28.08
CA ILE A 49 -5.07 -6.50 -27.24
C ILE A 49 -4.29 -7.81 -27.35
N MET A 50 -3.97 -8.42 -26.21
CA MET A 50 -3.20 -9.66 -26.11
C MET A 50 -3.83 -10.63 -25.13
N SER A 51 -3.58 -11.92 -25.34
CA SER A 51 -3.85 -12.94 -24.33
C SER A 51 -2.76 -12.90 -23.25
N GLU A 52 -3.07 -13.42 -22.06
CA GLU A 52 -2.12 -13.49 -20.94
C GLU A 52 -0.81 -14.20 -21.32
N GLU A 53 -0.88 -15.29 -22.10
CA GLU A 53 0.30 -16.03 -22.57
C GLU A 53 1.20 -15.15 -23.46
N LYS A 54 0.61 -14.33 -24.32
CA LYS A 54 1.38 -13.40 -25.15
C LYS A 54 1.99 -12.27 -24.31
N VAL A 55 1.27 -11.80 -23.29
CA VAL A 55 1.77 -10.79 -22.35
C VAL A 55 2.94 -11.37 -21.55
N PHE A 56 2.77 -12.59 -21.01
CA PHE A 56 3.80 -13.28 -20.27
C PHE A 56 5.10 -13.43 -21.07
N ASN A 57 5.01 -14.04 -22.26
CA ASN A 57 6.18 -14.28 -23.09
C ASN A 57 6.87 -13.00 -23.57
N LYS A 58 6.10 -11.94 -23.82
CA LYS A 58 6.65 -10.71 -24.39
C LYS A 58 7.18 -9.74 -23.35
N TYR A 59 6.53 -9.66 -22.20
CA TYR A 59 6.82 -8.62 -21.21
C TYR A 59 7.33 -9.18 -19.89
N VAL A 60 6.85 -10.34 -19.44
CA VAL A 60 7.27 -10.90 -18.14
C VAL A 60 8.58 -11.66 -18.26
N LEU A 61 8.75 -12.46 -19.31
CA LEU A 61 10.00 -13.16 -19.62
C LEU A 61 11.05 -12.30 -20.34
N ASN A 62 10.72 -11.03 -20.66
CA ASN A 62 11.63 -10.17 -21.37
C ASN A 62 12.78 -9.72 -20.47
N THR A 63 13.99 -9.97 -20.90
CA THR A 63 15.25 -9.62 -20.21
C THR A 63 16.02 -8.50 -20.88
N GLU A 64 15.47 -7.87 -21.93
CA GLU A 64 16.17 -6.83 -22.72
C GLU A 64 16.28 -5.50 -21.99
N ASN A 65 15.33 -5.19 -21.09
CA ASN A 65 15.30 -3.93 -20.36
C ASN A 65 15.97 -4.10 -18.99
N GLU A 66 16.91 -3.23 -18.63
CA GLU A 66 17.54 -3.23 -17.31
C GLU A 66 16.58 -2.84 -16.19
N HIS A 67 15.60 -1.97 -16.52
CA HIS A 67 14.52 -1.57 -15.62
C HIS A 67 13.19 -1.69 -16.38
N GLN A 68 12.24 -2.42 -15.79
CA GLN A 68 10.90 -2.58 -16.34
C GLN A 68 9.85 -2.42 -15.25
N PHE A 69 8.87 -1.57 -15.50
CA PHE A 69 7.74 -1.37 -14.60
C PHE A 69 6.43 -1.57 -15.35
N ILE A 70 5.66 -2.57 -14.95
CA ILE A 70 4.38 -2.94 -15.54
C ILE A 70 3.28 -2.74 -14.52
N ILE A 71 2.26 -1.97 -14.86
CA ILE A 71 1.09 -1.76 -14.02
C ILE A 71 -0.10 -2.52 -14.59
N VAL A 72 -0.72 -3.34 -13.76
CA VAL A 72 -1.97 -4.05 -14.06
C VAL A 72 -3.13 -3.29 -13.43
N ILE A 73 -3.89 -2.57 -14.26
CA ILE A 73 -4.99 -1.70 -13.83
C ILE A 73 -6.34 -2.35 -14.12
N GLY A 74 -7.30 -2.18 -13.24
CA GLY A 74 -8.68 -2.59 -13.46
C GLY A 74 -9.56 -2.35 -12.23
N SER A 75 -10.87 -2.40 -12.41
CA SER A 75 -11.84 -2.29 -11.32
C SER A 75 -11.66 -3.42 -10.27
N SER A 76 -12.25 -3.25 -9.11
CA SER A 76 -12.30 -4.34 -8.11
C SER A 76 -12.99 -5.56 -8.72
N GLY A 77 -12.46 -6.76 -8.46
CA GLY A 77 -12.99 -8.01 -9.04
C GLY A 77 -12.64 -8.28 -10.51
N ALA A 78 -11.89 -7.40 -11.20
CA ALA A 78 -11.52 -7.59 -12.62
C ALA A 78 -10.48 -8.71 -12.88
N GLY A 79 -10.03 -9.44 -11.86
CA GLY A 79 -9.09 -10.55 -12.01
C GLY A 79 -7.60 -10.16 -12.01
N LYS A 80 -7.24 -8.92 -11.61
CA LYS A 80 -5.85 -8.45 -11.56
C LYS A 80 -4.95 -9.34 -10.72
N SER A 81 -5.34 -9.58 -9.47
CA SER A 81 -4.61 -10.45 -8.55
C SER A 81 -4.46 -11.86 -9.10
N HIS A 82 -5.51 -12.37 -9.76
CA HIS A 82 -5.47 -13.67 -10.41
C HIS A 82 -4.45 -13.71 -11.56
N LEU A 83 -4.40 -12.68 -12.40
CA LEU A 83 -3.42 -12.57 -13.48
C LEU A 83 -1.98 -12.50 -12.96
N ILE A 84 -1.72 -11.68 -11.93
CA ILE A 84 -0.39 -11.54 -11.35
C ILE A 84 0.06 -12.84 -10.68
N ARG A 85 -0.85 -13.51 -9.97
CA ARG A 85 -0.59 -14.84 -9.41
C ARG A 85 -0.28 -15.88 -10.49
N TRP A 86 -0.98 -15.81 -11.63
CA TRP A 86 -0.69 -16.66 -12.77
C TRP A 86 0.70 -16.39 -13.35
N PHE A 87 1.11 -15.12 -13.47
CA PHE A 87 2.48 -14.79 -13.87
C PHE A 87 3.51 -15.35 -12.90
N ALA A 88 3.28 -15.24 -11.60
CA ALA A 88 4.17 -15.80 -10.59
C ALA A 88 4.30 -17.34 -10.74
N ALA A 89 3.18 -18.05 -10.87
CA ALA A 89 3.16 -19.48 -11.06
C ALA A 89 3.87 -19.94 -12.35
N ARG A 90 3.72 -19.17 -13.43
CA ARG A 90 4.40 -19.44 -14.71
C ARG A 90 5.90 -19.14 -14.65
N LEU A 91 6.32 -18.11 -13.94
CA LEU A 91 7.74 -17.83 -13.72
C LEU A 91 8.40 -18.92 -12.90
N GLU A 92 7.75 -19.43 -11.87
CA GLU A 92 8.25 -20.54 -11.08
C GLU A 92 8.40 -21.83 -11.93
N GLN A 93 7.43 -22.10 -12.83
CA GLN A 93 7.54 -23.21 -13.78
C GLN A 93 8.65 -23.03 -14.81
N ALA A 94 8.83 -21.82 -15.30
CA ALA A 94 9.88 -21.48 -16.26
C ALA A 94 11.27 -21.53 -15.62
N ALA A 95 11.34 -21.35 -14.29
CA ALA A 95 12.54 -21.39 -13.44
C ALA A 95 13.77 -20.74 -14.12
N PRO A 96 13.71 -19.47 -14.52
CA PRO A 96 14.84 -18.83 -15.16
C PRO A 96 16.04 -18.81 -14.20
N GLU A 97 17.15 -19.41 -14.60
CA GLU A 97 18.31 -19.73 -13.74
C GLU A 97 18.88 -18.52 -12.99
N ASN A 98 18.73 -17.33 -13.57
CA ASN A 98 19.31 -16.10 -13.02
C ASN A 98 18.26 -15.12 -12.49
N GLU A 99 17.05 -15.55 -12.17
CA GLU A 99 15.99 -14.68 -11.66
C GLU A 99 15.62 -15.03 -10.22
N VAL A 100 15.65 -14.02 -9.36
CA VAL A 100 14.99 -14.04 -8.06
C VAL A 100 13.57 -13.55 -8.26
N VAL A 101 12.60 -14.41 -8.00
CA VAL A 101 11.18 -14.05 -8.15
C VAL A 101 10.58 -13.84 -6.77
N LEU A 102 10.16 -12.62 -6.48
CA LEU A 102 9.42 -12.28 -5.27
C LEU A 102 7.96 -12.03 -5.62
N PHE A 103 7.07 -12.86 -5.08
CA PHE A 103 5.63 -12.66 -5.18
C PHE A 103 5.06 -12.20 -3.85
N VAL A 104 4.63 -10.94 -3.80
CA VAL A 104 4.05 -10.31 -2.62
C VAL A 104 2.53 -10.40 -2.69
N ARG A 105 1.96 -11.17 -1.77
CA ARG A 105 0.51 -11.43 -1.70
C ARG A 105 -0.22 -10.35 -0.94
N ARG A 106 -1.48 -10.17 -1.30
CA ARG A 106 -2.38 -9.24 -0.61
C ARG A 106 -2.67 -9.63 0.85
N SER A 107 -2.58 -10.91 1.20
CA SER A 107 -2.83 -11.42 2.56
C SER A 107 -1.88 -10.86 3.62
N ASP A 108 -0.71 -10.37 3.22
CA ASP A 108 0.32 -9.87 4.12
C ASP A 108 0.50 -8.35 3.98
N ASN A 109 -0.61 -7.63 3.96
CA ASN A 109 -0.68 -6.21 3.60
C ASN A 109 -0.41 -5.23 4.74
N SER A 110 -0.04 -5.70 5.94
CA SER A 110 0.43 -4.82 7.00
C SER A 110 1.85 -4.31 6.69
N LEU A 111 2.22 -3.16 7.28
CA LEU A 111 3.59 -2.66 7.18
C LEU A 111 4.62 -3.73 7.60
N LYS A 112 4.32 -4.43 8.68
CA LYS A 112 5.14 -5.54 9.19
C LYS A 112 5.24 -6.70 8.19
N GLY A 113 4.11 -7.16 7.66
CA GLY A 113 4.05 -8.26 6.69
C GLY A 113 4.79 -7.92 5.40
N THR A 114 4.62 -6.70 4.89
CA THR A 114 5.31 -6.22 3.69
C THR A 114 6.82 -6.21 3.87
N ILE A 115 7.31 -5.59 4.94
CA ILE A 115 8.75 -5.53 5.25
C ILE A 115 9.29 -6.94 5.43
N LYS A 116 8.58 -7.78 6.16
CA LYS A 116 8.98 -9.16 6.39
C LYS A 116 9.15 -9.94 5.08
N GLN A 117 8.19 -9.88 4.16
CA GLN A 117 8.28 -10.56 2.87
C GLN A 117 9.47 -10.07 2.03
N LEU A 118 9.73 -8.76 2.02
CA LEU A 118 10.87 -8.19 1.30
C LEU A 118 12.22 -8.62 1.89
N LEU A 119 12.28 -8.85 3.19
CA LEU A 119 13.52 -9.11 3.93
C LEU A 119 13.77 -10.60 4.21
N GLU A 120 12.77 -11.47 4.07
CA GLU A 120 12.90 -12.93 4.24
C GLU A 120 13.40 -13.66 2.99
N LEU A 121 13.69 -12.95 1.90
CA LEU A 121 14.32 -13.59 0.73
C LEU A 121 15.67 -14.21 1.14
N PRO A 122 15.92 -15.47 0.81
CA PRO A 122 17.20 -16.13 1.13
C PRO A 122 18.41 -15.36 0.60
N GLU A 123 18.25 -14.72 -0.55
CA GLU A 123 19.26 -13.89 -1.21
C GLU A 123 19.58 -12.61 -0.44
N VAL A 124 18.69 -12.19 0.44
CA VAL A 124 18.76 -10.93 1.19
C VAL A 124 19.27 -11.13 2.62
N ALA A 125 19.33 -12.38 3.09
CA ALA A 125 19.72 -12.72 4.48
C ALA A 125 21.10 -12.17 4.90
N ASN A 126 21.97 -11.81 3.96
CA ASN A 126 23.35 -11.37 4.20
C ASN A 126 23.60 -9.88 3.82
N ILE A 127 22.59 -9.03 3.81
CA ILE A 127 22.78 -7.60 3.49
C ILE A 127 23.74 -6.93 4.48
N PRO A 128 24.75 -6.18 4.00
CA PRO A 128 25.77 -5.57 4.85
C PRO A 128 25.23 -4.51 5.81
N ASN A 129 24.17 -3.79 5.42
CA ASN A 129 23.59 -2.71 6.23
C ASN A 129 22.47 -3.18 7.15
N LYS A 130 22.85 -4.00 8.11
CA LYS A 130 21.92 -4.57 9.11
C LYS A 130 21.25 -3.52 9.99
N ALA A 131 21.80 -2.33 10.12
CA ALA A 131 21.25 -1.28 10.99
C ALA A 131 19.89 -0.75 10.50
N VAL A 132 19.72 -0.54 9.19
CA VAL A 132 18.44 -0.13 8.60
C VAL A 132 17.45 -1.29 8.66
N TYR A 133 17.91 -2.50 8.34
CA TYR A 133 17.14 -3.72 8.52
C TYR A 133 16.61 -3.87 9.96
N ASP A 134 17.52 -3.74 10.94
CA ASP A 134 17.16 -3.87 12.36
C ASP A 134 16.21 -2.75 12.83
N ARG A 135 16.26 -1.55 12.23
CA ARG A 135 15.26 -0.48 12.47
C ARG A 135 13.89 -0.88 11.93
N LEU A 136 13.83 -1.33 10.70
CA LEU A 136 12.58 -1.80 10.06
C LEU A 136 11.95 -2.97 10.84
N VAL A 137 12.75 -3.93 11.26
CA VAL A 137 12.27 -5.07 12.06
C VAL A 137 11.86 -4.65 13.47
N ARG A 138 12.61 -3.77 14.14
CA ARG A 138 12.27 -3.28 15.50
C ARG A 138 11.04 -2.39 15.50
N ALA A 139 10.88 -1.53 14.52
CA ALA A 139 9.68 -0.70 14.36
C ALA A 139 8.39 -1.53 14.31
N THR A 140 8.50 -2.79 13.90
CA THR A 140 7.34 -3.67 13.71
C THR A 140 7.14 -4.70 14.86
N SER A 141 8.03 -4.82 15.85
CA SER A 141 8.03 -6.01 16.72
C SER A 141 7.66 -5.81 18.19
N THR A 142 7.59 -4.59 18.75
CA THR A 142 7.60 -4.44 20.22
C THR A 142 6.80 -3.27 20.81
N ILE A 143 5.86 -2.66 20.09
CA ILE A 143 5.06 -1.56 20.64
C ILE A 143 3.76 -2.11 21.23
N ASP A 144 3.50 -1.82 22.50
CA ASP A 144 2.22 -2.06 23.17
C ASP A 144 1.09 -1.34 22.39
N ASN A 145 -0.02 -2.04 22.17
CA ASN A 145 -1.16 -1.58 21.36
C ASN A 145 -1.63 -0.17 21.75
N LYS A 146 -1.72 0.12 23.03
CA LYS A 146 -2.12 1.45 23.49
C LYS A 146 -1.09 2.51 23.14
N LYS A 147 0.20 2.21 23.33
CA LYS A 147 1.29 3.13 22.97
C LYS A 147 1.36 3.39 21.46
N LEU A 148 1.08 2.38 20.65
CA LEU A 148 1.08 2.57 19.18
C LEU A 148 -0.08 3.47 18.76
N LYS A 149 -1.28 3.30 19.30
CA LYS A 149 -2.41 4.19 19.03
C LYS A 149 -2.11 5.64 19.46
N ASP A 150 -1.53 5.81 20.66
CA ASP A 150 -1.10 7.13 21.15
C ASP A 150 -0.04 7.75 20.24
N MET A 151 0.93 6.98 19.76
CA MET A 151 1.95 7.44 18.81
C MET A 151 1.35 7.85 17.46
N ILE A 152 0.46 7.04 16.90
CA ILE A 152 -0.26 7.37 15.66
C ILE A 152 -0.97 8.70 15.84
N TYR A 153 -1.71 8.87 16.94
CA TYR A 153 -2.46 10.08 17.22
C TYR A 153 -1.56 11.33 17.33
N GLN A 154 -0.48 11.23 18.10
CA GLN A 154 0.45 12.34 18.31
C GLN A 154 1.18 12.71 17.00
N ASN A 155 1.52 11.72 16.19
CA ASN A 155 2.17 12.00 14.90
C ASN A 155 1.23 12.71 13.91
N PHE A 156 -0.07 12.45 13.92
CA PHE A 156 -1.02 13.28 13.16
C PHE A 156 -0.95 14.75 13.56
N ILE A 157 -0.93 15.05 14.85
CA ILE A 157 -0.83 16.43 15.35
C ILE A 157 0.48 17.08 14.89
N VAL A 158 1.59 16.33 14.89
CA VAL A 158 2.89 16.83 14.43
C VAL A 158 2.86 17.08 12.91
N GLU A 159 2.34 16.14 12.14
CA GLU A 159 2.29 16.24 10.68
C GLU A 159 1.40 17.39 10.22
N ILE A 160 0.22 17.61 10.85
CA ILE A 160 -0.65 18.75 10.56
C ILE A 160 0.07 20.09 10.83
N LYS A 161 0.85 20.17 11.92
CA LYS A 161 1.60 21.39 12.25
C LYS A 161 2.73 21.69 11.27
N ASN A 162 3.32 20.66 10.68
CA ASN A 162 4.45 20.75 9.75
C ASN A 162 4.00 20.81 8.28
N ASP A 163 2.73 20.57 8.00
CA ASP A 163 2.19 20.58 6.65
C ASP A 163 2.00 22.01 6.14
N GLU A 164 2.71 22.37 5.09
CA GLU A 164 2.64 23.69 4.44
C GLU A 164 1.65 23.71 3.24
N ASN A 165 1.14 22.55 2.81
CA ASN A 165 0.21 22.45 1.68
C ASN A 165 -1.20 22.83 2.11
N ASP A 166 -1.79 23.87 1.53
CA ASP A 166 -3.12 24.43 1.87
C ASP A 166 -4.19 24.21 0.77
N GLU A 167 -4.00 23.20 -0.09
CA GLU A 167 -4.93 22.88 -1.17
C GLU A 167 -6.29 22.37 -0.67
N ILE A 168 -6.33 21.54 0.38
CA ILE A 168 -7.57 20.92 0.90
C ILE A 168 -8.14 21.76 2.04
N ILE A 169 -7.31 22.12 3.03
CA ILE A 169 -7.67 22.97 4.16
C ILE A 169 -6.61 24.04 4.38
N SER A 170 -7.06 25.23 4.73
CA SER A 170 -6.18 26.39 4.95
C SER A 170 -5.34 26.27 6.22
N ASN A 171 -4.24 27.00 6.29
CA ASN A 171 -3.37 27.06 7.49
C ASN A 171 -4.12 27.49 8.77
N ASN A 172 -5.19 28.28 8.65
CA ASN A 172 -6.03 28.64 9.79
C ASN A 172 -6.92 27.46 10.23
N GLU A 173 -7.44 26.69 9.29
CA GLU A 173 -8.22 25.48 9.59
C GLU A 173 -7.32 24.41 10.22
N LYS A 174 -6.09 24.21 9.75
CA LYS A 174 -5.11 23.32 10.37
C LYS A 174 -4.86 23.66 11.85
N LYS A 175 -4.64 24.94 12.17
CA LYS A 175 -4.47 25.38 13.57
C LYS A 175 -5.68 25.08 14.43
N ARG A 176 -6.88 25.29 13.89
CA ARG A 176 -8.14 24.99 14.58
C ARG A 176 -8.34 23.48 14.74
N LEU A 177 -8.01 22.70 13.70
CA LEU A 177 -8.06 21.25 13.73
C LEU A 177 -7.12 20.68 14.80
N VAL A 178 -5.89 21.15 14.88
CA VAL A 178 -4.93 20.72 15.92
C VAL A 178 -5.50 20.95 17.32
N GLU A 179 -6.12 22.09 17.60
CA GLU A 179 -6.72 22.36 18.91
C GLU A 179 -7.97 21.50 19.15
N LEU A 180 -8.77 21.19 18.11
CA LEU A 180 -9.90 20.27 18.21
C LEU A 180 -9.42 18.85 18.53
N LEU A 181 -8.39 18.39 17.84
CA LEU A 181 -7.77 17.08 18.10
C LEU A 181 -7.20 16.98 19.53
N GLN A 182 -6.77 18.09 20.14
CA GLN A 182 -6.31 18.13 21.53
C GLN A 182 -7.45 18.19 22.55
N TYR A 183 -8.70 18.33 22.12
CA TYR A 183 -9.85 18.29 23.01
C TYR A 183 -10.17 16.82 23.38
N GLU A 184 -10.18 16.51 24.68
CA GLU A 184 -10.19 15.15 25.21
C GLU A 184 -11.34 14.28 24.66
N GLN A 185 -12.56 14.81 24.62
CA GLN A 185 -13.72 14.06 24.12
C GLN A 185 -13.61 13.75 22.63
N PHE A 186 -13.07 14.67 21.83
CA PHE A 186 -12.84 14.45 20.42
C PHE A 186 -11.74 13.41 20.18
N GLN A 187 -10.65 13.49 20.97
CA GLN A 187 -9.60 12.48 20.98
C GLN A 187 -10.15 11.07 21.29
N LEU A 188 -10.95 10.96 22.35
CA LEU A 188 -11.57 9.69 22.74
C LEU A 188 -12.47 9.13 21.64
N ASN A 189 -13.19 9.97 20.91
CA ASN A 189 -14.03 9.53 19.81
C ASN A 189 -13.21 8.94 18.65
N LEU A 190 -12.07 9.52 18.30
CA LEU A 190 -11.18 8.99 17.25
C LEU A 190 -10.42 7.72 17.68
N MET A 191 -10.15 7.56 18.99
CA MET A 191 -9.38 6.44 19.55
C MET A 191 -10.22 5.25 20.00
N LYS A 192 -11.55 5.40 20.06
CA LYS A 192 -12.47 4.32 20.44
C LYS A 192 -12.35 3.12 19.50
N GLU A 193 -12.91 1.98 19.89
CA GLU A 193 -13.08 0.81 19.03
C GLU A 193 -13.82 1.20 17.73
N GLU A 194 -13.33 0.76 16.59
CA GLU A 194 -13.79 1.15 15.24
C GLU A 194 -13.61 2.66 14.89
N GLY A 195 -13.03 3.46 15.75
CA GLY A 195 -12.66 4.85 15.42
C GLY A 195 -11.51 4.92 14.44
N ALA A 196 -11.26 6.12 13.86
CA ALA A 196 -10.23 6.29 12.83
C ALA A 196 -8.84 5.78 13.25
N ILE A 197 -8.42 6.09 14.47
CA ILE A 197 -7.10 5.66 14.97
C ILE A 197 -7.05 4.14 15.19
N ASP A 198 -8.15 3.54 15.60
CA ASP A 198 -8.24 2.08 15.73
C ASP A 198 -8.16 1.39 14.38
N ARG A 199 -8.88 1.89 13.36
CA ARG A 199 -8.79 1.39 11.98
C ARG A 199 -7.36 1.48 11.42
N ILE A 200 -6.67 2.59 11.66
CA ILE A 200 -5.27 2.76 11.26
C ILE A 200 -4.36 1.80 12.02
N TYR A 201 -4.56 1.68 13.35
CA TYR A 201 -3.81 0.76 14.17
C TYR A 201 -3.95 -0.69 13.68
N GLN A 202 -5.17 -1.15 13.41
CA GLN A 202 -5.41 -2.49 12.88
C GLN A 202 -4.71 -2.73 11.55
N LYS A 203 -4.67 -1.73 10.66
CA LYS A 203 -3.90 -1.79 9.41
C LYS A 203 -2.39 -1.88 9.61
N VAL A 204 -1.86 -1.29 10.68
CA VAL A 204 -0.42 -1.27 10.98
C VAL A 204 0.03 -2.50 11.76
N ALA A 205 -0.76 -2.92 12.76
CA ALA A 205 -0.36 -3.92 13.76
C ALA A 205 -0.88 -5.33 13.48
N GLU A 206 -2.03 -5.45 12.86
CA GLU A 206 -2.71 -6.73 12.67
C GLU A 206 -2.72 -7.10 11.18
N ASN A 207 -2.35 -8.35 10.89
CA ASN A 207 -2.48 -8.92 9.54
C ASN A 207 -3.96 -9.23 9.28
N GLU A 208 -4.81 -8.23 9.16
CA GLU A 208 -6.19 -8.51 8.83
C GLU A 208 -6.33 -9.06 7.40
N THR A 209 -6.62 -10.33 7.33
CA THR A 209 -7.05 -11.08 6.15
C THR A 209 -8.51 -10.74 5.78
N GLY A 210 -8.95 -9.54 5.97
CA GLY A 210 -10.34 -9.16 5.78
C GLY A 210 -10.49 -7.86 5.02
N ASP A 211 -11.29 -7.93 4.00
CA ASP A 211 -11.95 -6.86 3.25
C ASP A 211 -11.10 -5.59 3.03
N SER A 212 -10.60 -5.44 1.82
CA SER A 212 -9.85 -4.26 1.38
C SER A 212 -10.75 -3.03 1.40
N ARG A 213 -11.05 -2.51 2.58
CA ARG A 213 -11.47 -1.13 2.65
C ARG A 213 -10.33 -0.30 2.07
N ASP A 214 -10.69 0.55 1.15
CA ASP A 214 -9.77 1.41 0.42
C ASP A 214 -8.87 2.12 1.45
N VAL A 215 -7.56 1.92 1.38
CA VAL A 215 -6.58 2.55 2.30
C VAL A 215 -6.73 4.08 2.29
N MET A 216 -7.37 4.62 1.27
CA MET A 216 -7.65 6.04 1.09
C MET A 216 -8.80 6.58 1.96
N ALA A 217 -9.52 5.75 2.70
CA ALA A 217 -10.67 6.15 3.50
C ALA A 217 -10.60 5.61 4.93
N LEU A 218 -9.44 5.69 5.59
CA LEU A 218 -9.27 5.32 7.00
C LEU A 218 -9.88 6.34 7.96
N PHE A 219 -9.93 7.63 7.53
CA PHE A 219 -10.81 8.62 8.13
C PHE A 219 -12.09 8.71 7.30
N GLU A 220 -13.23 8.62 7.95
CA GLU A 220 -14.56 8.75 7.36
C GLU A 220 -15.16 10.10 7.75
N THR A 221 -16.12 10.60 6.97
CA THR A 221 -16.85 11.84 7.27
C THR A 221 -17.44 11.83 8.68
N SER A 222 -17.97 10.66 9.10
CA SER A 222 -18.54 10.44 10.44
C SER A 222 -17.55 10.63 11.61
N ASP A 223 -16.25 10.54 11.37
CA ASP A 223 -15.24 10.77 12.42
C ASP A 223 -15.15 12.26 12.80
N PHE A 224 -15.60 13.15 11.93
CA PHE A 224 -15.58 14.62 12.12
C PHE A 224 -16.95 15.22 12.33
N GLU A 225 -18.02 14.43 12.36
CA GLU A 225 -19.36 14.95 12.68
C GLU A 225 -19.45 15.36 14.16
N VAL A 226 -20.00 16.54 14.39
CA VAL A 226 -20.29 17.06 15.72
C VAL A 226 -21.73 17.58 15.76
N ASP A 227 -22.34 17.51 16.92
CA ASP A 227 -23.69 18.05 17.15
C ASP A 227 -23.68 19.30 18.06
N VAL A 228 -24.85 19.89 18.25
CA VAL A 228 -25.02 21.06 19.11
C VAL A 228 -24.64 20.76 20.56
N ASN A 229 -24.94 19.57 21.05
CA ASN A 229 -24.65 19.16 22.44
C ASN A 229 -23.13 19.09 22.65
N PHE A 230 -22.38 18.58 21.67
CA PHE A 230 -20.93 18.57 21.70
C PHE A 230 -20.35 19.97 21.78
N CYS A 231 -20.87 20.93 20.99
CA CYS A 231 -20.42 22.32 21.03
C CYS A 231 -20.76 23.00 22.35
N ASP A 232 -21.93 22.74 22.94
CA ASP A 232 -22.34 23.27 24.24
C ASP A 232 -21.47 22.71 25.38
N ASP A 233 -21.11 21.42 25.30
CA ASP A 233 -20.20 20.78 26.25
C ASP A 233 -18.79 21.39 26.17
N MET A 234 -18.27 21.61 24.97
CA MET A 234 -17.00 22.30 24.76
C MET A 234 -16.99 23.70 25.39
N PHE A 235 -18.09 24.45 25.22
CA PHE A 235 -18.21 25.77 25.80
C PHE A 235 -18.22 25.71 27.33
N THR A 236 -18.98 24.78 27.89
CA THR A 236 -19.13 24.60 29.34
C THR A 236 -17.82 24.19 30.00
N ASN A 237 -17.05 23.33 29.35
CA ASN A 237 -15.77 22.79 29.84
C ASN A 237 -14.56 23.68 29.51
N GLY A 238 -14.78 24.87 28.92
CA GLY A 238 -13.72 25.84 28.66
C GLY A 238 -12.73 25.40 27.58
N ALA A 239 -13.21 24.72 26.56
CA ALA A 239 -12.38 24.31 25.42
C ALA A 239 -11.64 25.50 24.77
N ALA A 240 -10.49 25.23 24.16
CA ALA A 240 -9.70 26.24 23.46
C ALA A 240 -10.51 26.95 22.36
N LYS A 241 -10.31 28.25 22.22
CA LYS A 241 -11.08 29.08 21.28
C LYS A 241 -11.05 28.57 19.84
N ASN A 242 -9.92 28.07 19.38
CA ASN A 242 -9.81 27.57 18.02
C ASN A 242 -10.44 26.18 17.84
N ALA A 243 -10.40 25.33 18.87
CA ALA A 243 -11.15 24.07 18.90
C ALA A 243 -12.67 24.34 18.74
N MET A 244 -13.21 25.28 19.52
CA MET A 244 -14.61 25.70 19.41
C MET A 244 -14.94 26.28 18.03
N LYS A 245 -14.03 27.07 17.44
CA LYS A 245 -14.23 27.58 16.08
C LYS A 245 -14.26 26.46 15.04
N MET A 246 -13.48 25.41 15.24
CA MET A 246 -13.48 24.25 14.33
C MET A 246 -14.78 23.47 14.47
N ALA A 247 -15.19 23.14 15.69
CA ALA A 247 -16.45 22.46 15.94
C ALA A 247 -17.66 23.23 15.36
N ASN A 248 -17.70 24.55 15.56
CA ASN A 248 -18.75 25.39 14.96
C ASN A 248 -18.68 25.45 13.42
N ALA A 249 -17.49 25.40 12.82
CA ALA A 249 -17.34 25.34 11.37
C ALA A 249 -17.86 24.01 10.81
N ILE A 250 -17.57 22.89 11.49
CA ILE A 250 -18.08 21.58 11.15
C ILE A 250 -19.61 21.55 11.24
N LEU A 251 -20.19 22.11 12.31
CA LEU A 251 -21.64 22.16 12.50
C LEU A 251 -22.35 23.06 11.47
N ALA A 252 -21.69 24.07 10.95
CA ALA A 252 -22.26 25.08 10.04
C ALA A 252 -22.08 24.75 8.56
N ASP A 253 -21.20 23.81 8.21
CA ASP A 253 -20.83 23.46 6.83
C ASP A 253 -20.83 21.94 6.68
N ASP A 254 -21.82 21.42 5.99
CA ASP A 254 -22.00 19.97 5.76
C ASP A 254 -20.85 19.32 4.95
N GLU A 255 -20.07 20.11 4.20
CA GLU A 255 -18.91 19.64 3.42
C GLU A 255 -17.62 19.61 4.26
N MET A 256 -17.58 20.30 5.40
CA MET A 256 -16.38 20.39 6.24
C MET A 256 -15.91 19.04 6.79
N PRO A 257 -16.79 18.15 7.31
CA PRO A 257 -16.38 16.82 7.77
C PRO A 257 -15.69 15.99 6.67
N GLU A 258 -16.20 16.02 5.43
CA GLU A 258 -15.62 15.32 4.29
C GLU A 258 -14.25 15.87 3.95
N ARG A 259 -14.09 17.20 3.86
CA ARG A 259 -12.80 17.87 3.61
C ARG A 259 -11.75 17.55 4.68
N LEU A 260 -12.18 17.46 5.96
CA LEU A 260 -11.29 17.08 7.05
C LEU A 260 -10.86 15.60 6.95
N ALA A 261 -11.79 14.71 6.64
CA ALA A 261 -11.50 13.30 6.42
C ALA A 261 -10.53 13.10 5.24
N ASP A 262 -10.76 13.76 4.12
CA ASP A 262 -9.88 13.72 2.95
C ASP A 262 -8.48 14.25 3.30
N TYR A 263 -8.39 15.38 3.97
CA TYR A 263 -7.12 15.93 4.41
C TYR A 263 -6.35 14.95 5.33
N MET A 264 -7.00 14.41 6.35
CA MET A 264 -6.38 13.46 7.27
C MET A 264 -5.92 12.18 6.55
N ASN A 265 -6.68 11.73 5.56
CA ASN A 265 -6.31 10.57 4.75
C ASN A 265 -5.02 10.81 3.92
N THR A 266 -4.74 12.05 3.51
CA THR A 266 -3.45 12.36 2.84
C THR A 266 -2.24 12.18 3.76
N LEU A 267 -2.41 12.35 5.06
CA LEU A 267 -1.34 12.25 6.05
C LEU A 267 -1.09 10.81 6.56
N VAL A 268 -2.05 9.88 6.36
CA VAL A 268 -1.99 8.53 6.93
C VAL A 268 -0.67 7.82 6.64
N ASN A 269 -0.25 7.79 5.38
CA ASN A 269 0.99 7.09 5.00
C ASN A 269 2.22 7.66 5.68
N LYS A 270 2.31 8.99 5.77
CA LYS A 270 3.42 9.69 6.41
C LYS A 270 3.47 9.42 7.91
N VAL A 271 2.31 9.47 8.56
CA VAL A 271 2.18 9.15 9.99
C VAL A 271 2.60 7.71 10.28
N ILE A 272 2.16 6.75 9.48
CA ILE A 272 2.53 5.35 9.67
C ILE A 272 4.04 5.15 9.48
N GLN A 273 4.66 5.77 8.48
CA GLN A 273 6.10 5.72 8.28
C GLN A 273 6.86 6.31 9.47
N THR A 274 6.41 7.44 9.98
CA THR A 274 6.99 8.08 11.17
C THR A 274 6.85 7.18 12.41
N CYS A 275 5.69 6.57 12.64
CA CYS A 275 5.47 5.61 13.73
C CYS A 275 6.38 4.38 13.61
N ALA A 276 6.65 3.93 12.41
CA ALA A 276 7.57 2.82 12.16
C ALA A 276 9.05 3.22 12.37
N GLY A 277 9.35 4.46 12.69
CA GLY A 277 10.72 4.97 12.82
C GLY A 277 11.49 4.94 11.50
N LEU A 278 10.77 5.01 10.38
CA LEU A 278 11.35 5.05 9.03
C LEU A 278 11.73 6.48 8.69
N GLU A 279 12.99 6.69 8.33
CA GLU A 279 13.44 7.95 7.77
C GLU A 279 13.13 8.01 6.26
N PRO A 280 12.92 9.22 5.70
CA PRO A 280 12.84 9.39 4.26
C PRO A 280 14.08 8.78 3.58
N GLY A 281 13.88 7.86 2.65
CA GLY A 281 14.97 7.18 1.95
C GLY A 281 15.45 5.85 2.58
N ASP A 282 15.05 5.50 3.80
CA ASP A 282 15.43 4.21 4.39
C ASP A 282 15.00 3.03 3.50
N PHE A 283 13.79 3.12 2.97
CA PHE A 283 13.26 2.07 2.09
C PHE A 283 14.03 2.01 0.77
N GLU A 284 14.35 3.16 0.19
CA GLU A 284 15.18 3.24 -1.01
C GLU A 284 16.56 2.64 -0.78
N GLN A 285 17.21 3.01 0.33
CA GLN A 285 18.53 2.48 0.69
C GLN A 285 18.49 0.96 0.85
N VAL A 286 17.51 0.41 1.56
CA VAL A 286 17.38 -1.04 1.71
C VAL A 286 17.19 -1.71 0.36
N PHE A 287 16.34 -1.15 -0.51
CA PHE A 287 16.06 -1.72 -1.81
C PHE A 287 17.27 -1.70 -2.74
N VAL A 288 18.07 -0.64 -2.67
CA VAL A 288 19.37 -0.55 -3.37
C VAL A 288 20.32 -1.65 -2.88
N GLU A 289 20.46 -1.84 -1.58
CA GLU A 289 21.32 -2.89 -1.03
C GLU A 289 20.83 -4.30 -1.42
N ILE A 290 19.53 -4.53 -1.44
CA ILE A 290 18.92 -5.77 -1.96
C ILE A 290 19.35 -6.01 -3.42
N ARG A 291 19.20 -5.02 -4.27
CA ARG A 291 19.57 -5.13 -5.69
C ARG A 291 21.06 -5.35 -5.91
N LYS A 292 21.92 -4.71 -5.10
CA LYS A 292 23.36 -4.94 -5.12
C LYS A 292 23.73 -6.36 -4.73
N GLU A 293 23.12 -6.88 -3.67
CA GLU A 293 23.40 -8.23 -3.21
C GLU A 293 22.95 -9.29 -4.23
N ILE A 294 21.78 -9.13 -4.81
CA ILE A 294 21.28 -9.99 -5.91
C ILE A 294 22.24 -9.93 -7.10
N LYS A 295 22.76 -8.73 -7.45
CA LYS A 295 23.76 -8.57 -8.52
C LYS A 295 25.08 -9.32 -8.23
N ARG A 296 25.56 -9.27 -6.98
CA ARG A 296 26.79 -9.99 -6.57
C ARG A 296 26.64 -11.51 -6.76
N GLN A 297 25.42 -12.03 -6.65
CA GLN A 297 25.10 -13.44 -6.90
C GLN A 297 24.91 -13.75 -8.39
N GLY A 298 25.08 -12.76 -9.29
CA GLY A 298 24.88 -12.92 -10.72
C GLY A 298 23.40 -13.07 -11.12
N LYS A 299 22.47 -12.66 -10.24
CA LYS A 299 21.04 -12.79 -10.44
C LYS A 299 20.38 -11.43 -10.72
N ASN A 300 19.12 -11.49 -11.18
CA ASN A 300 18.22 -10.37 -11.39
C ASN A 300 16.99 -10.49 -10.49
N LEU A 301 16.19 -9.44 -10.41
CA LEU A 301 14.99 -9.40 -9.56
C LEU A 301 13.73 -9.22 -10.41
N THR A 302 12.79 -10.14 -10.25
CA THR A 302 11.43 -9.99 -10.73
C THR A 302 10.48 -9.90 -9.54
N LEU A 303 9.83 -8.75 -9.39
CA LEU A 303 8.93 -8.43 -8.30
C LEU A 303 7.48 -8.41 -8.81
N LEU A 304 6.64 -9.25 -8.23
CA LEU A 304 5.21 -9.29 -8.52
C LEU A 304 4.44 -8.87 -7.27
N ILE A 305 3.66 -7.82 -7.38
CA ILE A 305 2.84 -7.27 -6.29
C ILE A 305 1.38 -7.42 -6.66
N GLU A 306 0.66 -8.23 -5.92
CA GLU A 306 -0.74 -8.57 -6.20
C GLU A 306 -1.66 -7.33 -6.15
N ASP A 307 -1.45 -6.47 -5.17
CA ASP A 307 -2.22 -5.23 -5.01
C ASP A 307 -1.41 -4.20 -4.20
N VAL A 308 -0.90 -3.17 -4.85
CA VAL A 308 -0.11 -2.14 -4.17
C VAL A 308 -0.94 -1.29 -3.22
N THR A 309 -2.25 -1.19 -3.43
CA THR A 309 -3.13 -0.42 -2.54
C THR A 309 -3.25 -1.03 -1.15
N ALA A 310 -2.91 -2.30 -1.02
CA ALA A 310 -2.92 -3.01 0.26
C ALA A 310 -1.70 -2.70 1.15
N PHE A 311 -0.65 -2.05 0.62
CA PHE A 311 0.61 -1.78 1.33
C PHE A 311 0.55 -0.49 2.14
N THR A 312 -0.19 -0.49 3.22
CA THR A 312 -0.36 0.67 4.07
C THR A 312 0.98 1.14 4.64
N GLY A 313 1.27 2.43 4.48
CA GLY A 313 2.46 3.10 5.03
C GLY A 313 3.74 2.99 4.20
N VAL A 314 3.84 2.04 3.26
CA VAL A 314 5.02 1.90 2.39
C VAL A 314 4.69 1.95 0.89
N ASN A 315 3.42 2.04 0.52
CA ASN A 315 2.98 2.00 -0.86
C ASN A 315 3.62 3.12 -1.72
N VAL A 316 3.65 4.35 -1.25
CA VAL A 316 4.25 5.48 -1.98
C VAL A 316 5.76 5.33 -2.07
N ALA A 317 6.44 5.01 -0.96
CA ALA A 317 7.88 4.79 -0.95
C ALA A 317 8.29 3.61 -1.85
N LEU A 318 7.54 2.51 -1.79
CA LEU A 318 7.75 1.36 -2.66
C LEU A 318 7.58 1.73 -4.14
N LEU A 319 6.51 2.44 -4.48
CA LEU A 319 6.28 2.87 -5.87
C LEU A 319 7.38 3.80 -6.37
N ASN A 320 7.81 4.76 -5.57
CA ASN A 320 8.90 5.65 -5.93
C ASN A 320 10.18 4.87 -6.26
N VAL A 321 10.53 3.89 -5.44
CA VAL A 321 11.70 3.03 -5.67
C VAL A 321 11.54 2.18 -6.94
N LEU A 322 10.33 1.68 -7.22
CA LEU A 322 10.06 0.83 -8.38
C LEU A 322 9.95 1.61 -9.70
N THR A 323 9.58 2.88 -9.65
CA THR A 323 9.44 3.74 -10.84
C THR A 323 10.71 4.50 -11.20
N THR A 324 11.64 4.68 -10.27
CA THR A 324 12.89 5.39 -10.51
C THR A 324 13.91 4.48 -11.21
N GLU A 325 14.32 4.84 -12.42
CA GLU A 325 15.31 4.08 -13.21
C GLU A 325 16.69 4.11 -12.57
N HIS A 326 17.07 5.26 -12.01
CA HIS A 326 18.36 5.47 -11.36
C HIS A 326 18.19 6.03 -9.97
N THR A 327 18.71 5.35 -8.99
CA THR A 327 18.96 5.95 -7.69
C THR A 327 20.18 6.84 -7.86
N GLY A 328 20.02 8.15 -7.89
CA GLY A 328 20.97 9.16 -8.35
C GLY A 328 22.39 9.17 -7.78
N MET A 329 22.78 8.20 -6.94
CA MET A 329 24.12 8.01 -6.38
C MET A 329 24.80 6.71 -6.84
N TYR A 330 24.12 5.85 -7.59
CA TYR A 330 24.69 4.54 -7.95
C TYR A 330 24.74 4.38 -9.45
N GLU A 331 25.89 3.93 -9.98
CA GLU A 331 25.98 3.57 -11.38
C GLU A 331 25.07 2.36 -11.65
N SER A 332 24.33 2.40 -12.76
CA SER A 332 23.40 1.32 -13.17
C SER A 332 24.09 -0.06 -13.25
N GLN A 333 25.41 -0.08 -13.45
CA GLN A 333 26.21 -1.29 -13.49
C GLN A 333 26.35 -2.01 -12.13
N GLU A 334 26.12 -1.32 -11.01
CA GLU A 334 26.19 -1.91 -9.68
C GLU A 334 24.90 -2.61 -9.25
N LEU A 335 23.78 -2.32 -9.91
CA LEU A 335 22.48 -2.84 -9.55
C LEU A 335 22.06 -3.99 -10.46
N CYS A 336 21.33 -4.98 -9.92
CA CYS A 336 20.74 -6.01 -10.76
C CYS A 336 19.61 -5.43 -11.62
N ARG A 337 19.33 -6.06 -12.76
CA ARG A 337 18.12 -5.81 -13.53
C ARG A 337 16.89 -6.01 -12.64
N ILE A 338 15.89 -5.16 -12.81
CA ILE A 338 14.61 -5.30 -12.12
C ILE A 338 13.44 -5.29 -13.10
N SER A 339 12.52 -6.22 -12.91
CA SER A 339 11.20 -6.20 -13.54
C SER A 339 10.12 -6.19 -12.45
N SER A 340 9.31 -5.15 -12.42
CA SER A 340 8.25 -4.99 -11.42
C SER A 340 6.88 -5.05 -12.09
N ILE A 341 6.01 -5.91 -11.57
CA ILE A 341 4.63 -6.08 -12.05
C ILE A 341 3.69 -5.83 -10.88
N VAL A 342 2.90 -4.76 -10.97
CA VAL A 342 2.15 -4.22 -9.84
C VAL A 342 0.67 -4.13 -10.16
N GLY A 343 -0.17 -4.76 -9.34
CA GLY A 343 -1.62 -4.63 -9.40
C GLY A 343 -2.11 -3.38 -8.68
N THR A 344 -3.06 -2.66 -9.28
CA THR A 344 -3.68 -1.50 -8.65
C THR A 344 -5.11 -1.27 -9.14
N THR A 345 -5.89 -0.48 -8.41
CA THR A 345 -7.19 0.00 -8.86
C THR A 345 -7.04 1.24 -9.74
N GLU A 346 -8.02 1.50 -10.61
CA GLU A 346 -8.02 2.69 -11.46
C GLU A 346 -8.06 3.99 -10.64
N LYS A 347 -8.82 4.01 -9.55
CA LYS A 347 -8.90 5.16 -8.65
C LYS A 347 -7.54 5.46 -8.01
N TYR A 348 -6.90 4.45 -7.43
CA TYR A 348 -5.58 4.62 -6.81
C TYR A 348 -4.52 5.06 -7.81
N PHE A 349 -4.55 4.47 -9.01
CA PHE A 349 -3.67 4.84 -10.11
C PHE A 349 -3.79 6.31 -10.48
N ASN A 350 -5.02 6.80 -10.69
CA ASN A 350 -5.26 8.19 -11.07
C ASN A 350 -4.76 9.18 -10.01
N VAL A 351 -4.96 8.89 -8.73
CA VAL A 351 -4.57 9.78 -7.63
C VAL A 351 -3.05 9.75 -7.38
N ASN A 352 -2.43 8.57 -7.37
CA ASN A 352 -1.04 8.45 -6.92
C ASN A 352 0.00 8.46 -8.05
N PHE A 353 -0.40 8.08 -9.27
CA PHE A 353 0.52 8.05 -10.42
C PHE A 353 0.34 9.23 -11.35
N MET A 354 -0.93 9.61 -11.65
CA MET A 354 -1.19 10.67 -12.61
C MET A 354 -0.81 12.05 -12.09
N ASP A 355 -0.95 12.29 -10.78
CA ASP A 355 -0.64 13.60 -10.20
C ASP A 355 0.84 13.77 -9.83
N ASN A 356 1.54 12.68 -9.49
CA ASN A 356 2.94 12.71 -9.06
C ASN A 356 3.96 12.41 -10.17
N HIS A 357 3.54 11.91 -11.33
CA HIS A 357 4.45 11.46 -12.39
C HIS A 357 4.00 11.97 -13.78
N LYS A 358 3.61 13.25 -13.85
CA LYS A 358 3.22 13.90 -15.12
C LYS A 358 4.39 14.24 -16.05
N ASP A 359 5.64 14.04 -15.60
CA ASP A 359 6.85 14.36 -16.37
C ASP A 359 7.42 13.12 -17.07
#